data_7346489648e17766530c60fde0254f5c
#
_entry.id   7346489648e17766530c60fde0254f5c
#
_cell.length_a   1.000
_cell.length_b   1.000
_cell.length_c   1.000
_cell.angle_alpha   90.00
_cell.angle_beta   90.00
_cell.angle_gamma   90.00
#
_symmetry.space_group_name_H-M   'P 1'
#
loop_
_entity.id
_entity.type
_entity.pdbx_description
1 polymer ?
#
loop_
_entity_poly.entity_id
_entity_poly.type
_entity_poly.pdbx_seq_one_letter_code
_entity_poly.pdbx_strand_id
1 'polypeptide(L)'
;HLRLISNKIADNVSEKDCIFLIGEIGVGKTTFTRNFINYLQKQEGVEETEVLSPTFNLLYEYDIKNLKVMHYDLYRIKNNKELDQLGIFKEDLSAIKIIEWPELVETNLVNRLELHLKYSNKDSERELSITGHGKWKDINKNEL
;
A
#
# COMPACT_ATOMS: atom_id res chain seq x y z
N HIS A 1 -0.91 14.86 -8.45
CA HIS A 1 -2.24 14.26 -8.37
C HIS A 1 -2.26 12.98 -7.54
N LEU A 2 -1.40 12.01 -7.84
CA LEU A 2 -1.22 10.81 -7.01
C LEU A 2 -0.83 11.17 -5.58
N ARG A 3 -0.05 12.22 -5.41
CA ARG A 3 0.35 12.71 -4.09
C ARG A 3 -0.85 13.14 -3.24
N LEU A 4 -1.81 13.85 -3.84
CA LEU A 4 -3.01 14.28 -3.12
C LEU A 4 -3.85 13.09 -2.69
N ILE A 5 -3.96 12.08 -3.54
CA ILE A 5 -4.71 10.87 -3.24
C ILE A 5 -4.04 10.10 -2.11
N SER A 6 -2.72 9.92 -2.17
CA SER A 6 -1.99 9.21 -1.12
C SER A 6 -2.09 9.92 0.23
N ASN A 7 -2.05 11.25 0.23
CA ASN A 7 -2.20 12.04 1.46
C ASN A 7 -3.58 11.85 2.09
N LYS A 8 -4.63 11.87 1.27
CA LYS A 8 -6.00 11.68 1.77
C LYS A 8 -6.23 10.27 2.30
N ILE A 9 -5.65 9.27 1.66
CA ILE A 9 -5.71 7.91 2.18
C ILE A 9 -4.96 7.84 3.52
N ALA A 10 -3.79 8.45 3.61
CA ALA A 10 -3.03 8.48 4.85
C ALA A 10 -3.77 9.18 5.99
N ASP A 11 -4.55 10.23 5.68
CA ASP A 11 -5.36 10.91 6.69
C ASP A 11 -6.44 10.01 7.31
N ASN A 12 -6.84 8.96 6.59
CA ASN A 12 -7.94 8.08 7.00
C ASN A 12 -7.49 6.68 7.40
N VAL A 13 -6.20 6.39 7.32
CA VAL A 13 -5.68 5.07 7.65
C VAL A 13 -5.56 4.90 9.17
N SER A 14 -5.73 3.68 9.63
CA SER A 14 -5.51 3.31 11.02
C SER A 14 -4.90 1.91 11.10
N GLU A 15 -4.57 1.49 12.32
CA GLU A 15 -4.03 0.15 12.55
C GLU A 15 -4.86 -0.93 11.86
N LYS A 16 -4.21 -1.96 11.39
CA LYS A 16 -4.79 -3.14 10.72
C LYS A 16 -5.28 -2.88 9.30
N ASP A 17 -5.23 -1.66 8.81
CA ASP A 17 -5.63 -1.40 7.42
C ASP A 17 -4.66 -2.06 6.46
N CYS A 18 -5.21 -2.52 5.34
CA CYS A 18 -4.43 -3.14 4.29
C CYS A 18 -4.66 -2.41 2.97
N ILE A 19 -3.58 -2.07 2.29
CA ILE A 19 -3.63 -1.41 0.98
C ILE A 19 -2.97 -2.32 -0.04
N PHE A 20 -3.74 -2.71 -1.05
CA PHE A 20 -3.23 -3.48 -2.19
C PHE A 20 -2.89 -2.52 -3.32
N LEU A 21 -1.67 -2.62 -3.83
CA LEU A 21 -1.21 -1.85 -4.99
C LEU A 21 -1.08 -2.79 -6.17
N ILE A 22 -1.91 -2.59 -7.16
CA ILE A 22 -2.01 -3.47 -8.32
C ILE A 22 -1.67 -2.69 -9.58
N GLY A 23 -0.80 -3.22 -10.41
CA GLY A 23 -0.39 -2.59 -11.65
C GLY A 23 0.96 -3.08 -12.14
N GLU A 24 1.30 -2.73 -13.36
CA GLU A 24 2.55 -3.13 -14.00
C GLU A 24 3.76 -2.48 -13.32
N ILE A 25 4.93 -3.06 -13.55
CA ILE A 25 6.21 -2.50 -13.11
C ILE A 25 6.34 -1.06 -13.63
N GLY A 26 6.75 -0.15 -12.77
CA GLY A 26 6.99 1.24 -13.14
C GLY A 26 5.75 2.12 -13.24
N VAL A 27 4.57 1.59 -12.94
CA VAL A 27 3.31 2.34 -13.10
C VAL A 27 3.08 3.39 -12.01
N GLY A 28 3.86 3.37 -10.91
CA GLY A 28 3.75 4.35 -9.83
C GLY A 28 3.42 3.78 -8.46
N LYS A 29 3.50 2.46 -8.27
CA LYS A 29 3.22 1.82 -6.98
C LYS A 29 4.18 2.30 -5.89
N THR A 30 5.48 2.29 -6.18
CA THR A 30 6.48 2.78 -5.23
C THR A 30 6.34 4.27 -4.97
N THR A 31 5.97 5.04 -5.98
CA THR A 31 5.69 6.48 -5.82
C THR A 31 4.54 6.72 -4.85
N PHE A 32 3.46 5.93 -4.97
CA PHE A 32 2.36 6.01 -4.01
C PHE A 32 2.86 5.72 -2.59
N THR A 33 3.57 4.62 -2.40
CA THR A 33 4.06 4.21 -1.08
C THR A 33 4.98 5.25 -0.48
N ARG A 34 5.89 5.83 -1.28
CA ARG A 34 6.77 6.90 -0.82
C ARG A 34 5.98 8.11 -0.34
N ASN A 35 5.03 8.57 -1.14
CA ASN A 35 4.20 9.72 -0.77
C ASN A 35 3.40 9.43 0.50
N PHE A 36 2.84 8.24 0.62
CA PHE A 36 2.06 7.81 1.77
C PHE A 36 2.91 7.79 3.05
N ILE A 37 4.06 7.13 3.00
CA ILE A 37 4.94 6.99 4.17
C ILE A 37 5.53 8.35 4.58
N ASN A 38 6.05 9.11 3.62
CA ASN A 38 6.64 10.41 3.94
C ASN A 38 5.60 11.39 4.49
N TYR A 39 4.37 11.33 4.01
CA TYR A 39 3.28 12.14 4.55
C TYR A 39 2.99 11.77 6.01
N LEU A 40 2.88 10.49 6.33
CA LEU A 40 2.66 10.03 7.70
C LEU A 40 3.81 10.46 8.62
N GLN A 41 5.04 10.32 8.16
CA GLN A 41 6.21 10.75 8.92
C GLN A 41 6.16 12.24 9.24
N LYS A 42 5.82 13.05 8.25
CA LYS A 42 5.70 14.49 8.42
C LYS A 42 4.61 14.85 9.40
N GLN A 43 3.44 14.21 9.31
CA GLN A 43 2.32 14.46 10.23
C GLN A 43 2.67 14.12 11.66
N GLU A 44 3.49 13.10 11.89
CA GLU A 44 3.90 12.66 13.21
C GLU A 44 5.18 13.35 13.72
N GLY A 45 5.75 14.27 12.94
CA GLY A 45 6.98 14.96 13.33
C GLY A 45 8.21 14.06 13.31
N VAL A 46 8.18 12.96 12.57
CA VAL A 46 9.28 12.04 12.40
C VAL A 46 10.03 12.41 11.14
N GLU A 47 11.37 12.26 11.15
CA GLU A 47 12.20 12.53 10.00
C GLU A 47 11.81 11.65 8.82
N GLU A 48 11.69 12.26 7.63
CA GLU A 48 11.39 11.52 6.41
C GLU A 48 12.56 10.63 6.02
N THR A 49 12.24 9.37 5.67
CA THR A 49 13.23 8.39 5.24
C THR A 49 13.10 8.12 3.75
N GLU A 50 14.14 7.54 3.17
CA GLU A 50 14.09 7.04 1.80
C GLU A 50 13.14 5.85 1.73
N VAL A 51 12.27 5.82 0.72
CA VAL A 51 11.33 4.72 0.50
C VAL A 51 11.67 4.07 -0.84
N LEU A 52 12.10 2.82 -0.76
CA LEU A 52 12.51 2.01 -1.90
C LEU A 52 11.53 0.86 -2.11
N SER A 53 11.52 0.30 -3.31
CA SER A 53 10.76 -0.92 -3.60
C SER A 53 11.42 -2.12 -2.93
N PRO A 54 10.67 -2.95 -2.19
CA PRO A 54 11.23 -4.14 -1.53
C PRO A 54 11.25 -5.37 -2.45
N THR A 55 11.44 -5.20 -3.76
CA THR A 55 11.38 -6.30 -4.72
C THR A 55 12.29 -7.46 -4.36
N PHE A 56 13.52 -7.17 -3.94
CA PHE A 56 14.49 -8.21 -3.55
C PHE A 56 14.39 -8.61 -2.08
N ASN A 57 14.06 -7.67 -1.21
CA ASN A 57 13.97 -7.90 0.23
C ASN A 57 12.60 -8.45 0.65
N LEU A 58 11.58 -8.35 -0.20
CA LEU A 58 10.19 -8.73 0.02
C LEU A 58 9.46 -7.85 1.04
N LEU A 59 10.15 -7.25 1.98
CA LEU A 59 9.55 -6.45 3.05
C LEU A 59 10.49 -5.34 3.48
N TYR A 60 9.95 -4.12 3.61
CA TYR A 60 10.55 -3.03 4.38
C TYR A 60 9.58 -2.60 5.47
N GLU A 61 10.09 -2.30 6.64
CA GLU A 61 9.30 -1.84 7.79
C GLU A 61 9.61 -0.38 8.09
N TYR A 62 8.58 0.38 8.44
CA TYR A 62 8.71 1.78 8.83
C TYR A 62 8.00 2.00 10.15
N ASP A 63 8.75 2.43 11.17
CA ASP A 63 8.19 2.79 12.47
C ASP A 63 7.94 4.28 12.49
N ILE A 64 6.67 4.66 12.64
CA ILE A 64 6.23 6.06 12.63
C ILE A 64 5.50 6.31 13.94
N LYS A 65 6.27 6.60 15.00
CA LYS A 65 5.78 6.70 16.37
C LYS A 65 5.00 5.46 16.79
N ASN A 66 3.69 5.60 17.00
CA ASN A 66 2.84 4.49 17.44
C ASN A 66 2.30 3.64 16.29
N LEU A 67 2.60 4.02 15.05
CA LEU A 67 2.19 3.28 13.87
C LEU A 67 3.38 2.53 13.29
N LYS A 68 3.11 1.32 12.81
CA LYS A 68 4.08 0.56 12.00
C LYS A 68 3.47 0.36 10.62
N VAL A 69 4.26 0.64 9.58
CA VAL A 69 3.87 0.35 8.20
C VAL A 69 4.79 -0.74 7.67
N MET A 70 4.19 -1.80 7.16
CA MET A 70 4.92 -2.92 6.55
C MET A 70 4.63 -2.90 5.06
N HIS A 71 5.68 -2.72 4.26
CA HIS A 71 5.58 -2.64 2.81
C HIS A 71 6.13 -3.93 2.20
N TYR A 72 5.23 -4.71 1.60
CA TYR A 72 5.57 -5.97 0.95
C TYR A 72 5.54 -5.82 -0.57
N ASP A 73 6.44 -6.55 -1.23
CA ASP A 73 6.40 -6.75 -2.69
C ASP A 73 6.44 -8.26 -2.95
N LEU A 74 5.34 -8.80 -3.45
CA LEU A 74 5.17 -10.23 -3.63
C LEU A 74 5.43 -10.69 -5.08
N TYR A 75 6.04 -9.83 -5.90
CA TYR A 75 6.30 -10.15 -7.31
C TYR A 75 7.03 -11.48 -7.50
N ARG A 76 7.96 -11.79 -6.59
CA ARG A 76 8.79 -13.00 -6.67
C ARG A 76 8.20 -14.20 -5.95
N ILE A 77 7.07 -14.04 -5.26
CA ILE A 77 6.39 -15.13 -4.57
C ILE A 77 5.56 -15.90 -5.59
N LYS A 78 5.73 -17.22 -5.63
CA LYS A 78 5.17 -18.06 -6.67
C LYS A 78 3.97 -18.90 -6.24
N ASN A 79 3.83 -19.17 -4.94
CA ASN A 79 2.78 -20.05 -4.44
C ASN A 79 2.41 -19.71 -3.01
N ASN A 80 1.32 -20.32 -2.54
CA ASN A 80 0.78 -20.07 -1.21
C ASN A 80 1.72 -20.51 -0.09
N LYS A 81 2.53 -21.51 -0.32
CA LYS A 81 3.49 -21.99 0.69
C LYS A 81 4.55 -20.93 0.96
N GLU A 82 5.10 -20.31 -0.08
CA GLU A 82 6.05 -19.23 0.07
C GLU A 82 5.40 -18.03 0.76
N LEU A 83 4.15 -17.73 0.40
CA LEU A 83 3.39 -16.65 1.01
C LEU A 83 3.21 -16.88 2.52
N ASP A 84 2.83 -18.08 2.91
CA ASP A 84 2.63 -18.44 4.32
C ASP A 84 3.91 -18.26 5.14
N GLN A 85 5.06 -18.53 4.56
CA GLN A 85 6.35 -18.37 5.22
C GLN A 85 6.66 -16.92 5.57
N LEU A 86 6.09 -15.95 4.87
CA LEU A 86 6.28 -14.53 5.17
C LEU A 86 5.51 -14.08 6.42
N GLY A 87 4.48 -14.82 6.81
CA GLY A 87 3.70 -14.50 8.00
C GLY A 87 2.97 -13.15 7.96
N ILE A 88 2.56 -12.70 6.77
CA ILE A 88 1.98 -11.35 6.57
C ILE A 88 0.83 -11.06 7.54
N PHE A 89 -0.05 -12.04 7.75
CA PHE A 89 -1.24 -11.88 8.59
C PHE A 89 -1.14 -12.63 9.91
N LYS A 90 0.04 -13.08 10.28
CA LYS A 90 0.31 -13.81 11.54
C LYS A 90 1.17 -13.00 12.50
N GLU A 91 1.95 -12.06 11.97
CA GLU A 91 2.87 -11.23 12.76
C GLU A 91 2.47 -9.76 12.59
N ASP A 92 2.82 -8.93 13.58
CA ASP A 92 2.57 -7.49 13.55
C ASP A 92 1.14 -7.17 13.12
N LEU A 93 0.16 -7.77 13.81
CA LEU A 93 -1.25 -7.70 13.43
C LEU A 93 -1.82 -6.28 13.45
N SER A 94 -1.23 -5.38 14.24
CA SER A 94 -1.68 -4.00 14.30
C SER A 94 -1.10 -3.11 13.20
N ALA A 95 -0.09 -3.59 12.46
CA ALA A 95 0.56 -2.79 11.45
C ALA A 95 -0.37 -2.47 10.28
N ILE A 96 -0.11 -1.31 9.66
CA ILE A 96 -0.67 -0.99 8.35
C ILE A 96 0.15 -1.76 7.33
N LYS A 97 -0.51 -2.48 6.43
CA LYS A 97 0.20 -3.29 5.42
C LYS A 97 -0.07 -2.75 4.03
N ILE A 98 1.00 -2.45 3.30
CA ILE A 98 0.95 -2.07 1.90
C ILE A 98 1.53 -3.25 1.12
N ILE A 99 0.76 -3.81 0.21
CA ILE A 99 1.15 -5.03 -0.51
C ILE A 99 1.10 -4.79 -2.00
N GLU A 100 2.26 -4.86 -2.65
CA GLU A 100 2.37 -4.86 -4.11
C GLU A 100 2.32 -6.29 -4.62
N TRP A 101 1.70 -6.50 -5.77
CA TRP A 101 1.49 -7.83 -6.37
C TRP A 101 0.72 -8.76 -5.44
N PRO A 102 -0.52 -8.37 -5.03
CA PRO A 102 -1.26 -9.11 -4.00
C PRO A 102 -2.06 -10.30 -4.52
N GLU A 103 -1.82 -10.79 -5.72
CA GLU A 103 -2.66 -11.78 -6.40
C GLU A 103 -2.82 -13.09 -5.62
N LEU A 104 -1.82 -13.47 -4.82
CA LEU A 104 -1.90 -14.68 -4.00
C LEU A 104 -2.53 -14.44 -2.64
N VAL A 105 -2.75 -13.19 -2.26
CA VAL A 105 -3.30 -12.86 -0.94
C VAL A 105 -4.81 -13.09 -0.97
N GLU A 106 -5.32 -13.74 0.10
CA GLU A 106 -6.76 -13.94 0.24
C GLU A 106 -7.49 -12.60 0.33
N THR A 107 -8.68 -12.56 -0.27
CA THR A 107 -9.44 -11.32 -0.43
C THR A 107 -10.53 -11.12 0.62
N ASN A 108 -10.51 -11.89 1.70
CA ASN A 108 -11.52 -11.80 2.77
C ASN A 108 -11.12 -10.86 3.90
N LEU A 109 -10.11 -10.02 3.69
CA LEU A 109 -9.67 -9.05 4.70
C LEU A 109 -10.73 -7.98 4.92
N VAL A 110 -11.00 -7.69 6.20
CA VAL A 110 -12.12 -6.83 6.57
C VAL A 110 -11.94 -5.39 6.10
N ASN A 111 -10.79 -4.79 6.37
CA ASN A 111 -10.52 -3.40 5.98
C ASN A 111 -9.43 -3.37 4.92
N ARG A 112 -9.84 -3.32 3.66
CA ARG A 112 -8.92 -3.39 2.53
C ARG A 112 -9.24 -2.30 1.52
N LEU A 113 -8.20 -1.66 1.02
CA LEU A 113 -8.27 -0.70 -0.06
C LEU A 113 -7.43 -1.22 -1.22
N GLU A 114 -8.02 -1.31 -2.40
CA GLU A 114 -7.31 -1.76 -3.61
C GLU A 114 -7.13 -0.58 -4.56
N LEU A 115 -5.90 -0.32 -4.91
CA LEU A 115 -5.53 0.72 -5.86
C LEU A 115 -4.99 0.06 -7.12
N HIS A 116 -5.74 0.20 -8.22
CA HIS A 116 -5.37 -0.32 -9.53
C HIS A 116 -4.79 0.82 -10.37
N LEU A 117 -3.51 0.74 -10.67
CA LEU A 117 -2.79 1.74 -11.46
C LEU A 117 -2.52 1.18 -12.86
N LYS A 118 -2.86 1.97 -13.87
CA LYS A 118 -2.64 1.59 -15.28
C LYS A 118 -1.97 2.73 -16.02
N TYR A 119 -1.19 2.37 -17.02
CA TYR A 119 -0.73 3.37 -18.00
C TYR A 119 -1.93 3.84 -18.80
N SER A 120 -2.03 5.15 -19.01
CA SER A 120 -3.06 5.70 -19.87
C SER A 120 -2.55 5.77 -21.33
N ASN A 121 -3.46 6.12 -22.26
CA ASN A 121 -3.09 6.33 -23.65
C ASN A 121 -2.19 7.55 -23.86
N LYS A 122 -2.07 8.40 -22.84
CA LYS A 122 -1.17 9.57 -22.83
C LYS A 122 0.06 9.23 -21.99
N ASP A 123 1.23 9.40 -22.56
CA ASP A 123 2.50 8.99 -21.95
C ASP A 123 2.77 9.57 -20.57
N SER A 124 2.23 10.75 -20.27
CA SER A 124 2.47 11.45 -19.01
C SER A 124 1.41 11.17 -17.94
N GLU A 125 0.40 10.37 -18.26
CA GLU A 125 -0.74 10.16 -17.36
C GLU A 125 -0.86 8.70 -16.94
N ARG A 126 -1.47 8.51 -15.78
CA ARG A 126 -1.83 7.20 -15.25
C ARG A 126 -3.30 7.19 -14.88
N GLU A 127 -3.92 6.05 -15.02
CA GLU A 127 -5.30 5.85 -14.57
C GLU A 127 -5.29 5.13 -13.24
N LEU A 128 -6.15 5.58 -12.33
CA LEU A 128 -6.29 5.01 -11.00
C LEU A 128 -7.73 4.61 -10.76
N SER A 129 -7.94 3.34 -10.41
CA SER A 129 -9.23 2.84 -9.95
C SER A 129 -9.09 2.43 -8.48
N ILE A 130 -10.07 2.80 -7.66
CA ILE A 130 -10.06 2.53 -6.23
C ILE A 130 -11.27 1.68 -5.87
N THR A 131 -11.02 0.57 -5.16
CA THR A 131 -12.06 -0.30 -4.64
C THR A 131 -11.83 -0.49 -3.14
N GLY A 132 -12.87 -0.20 -2.34
CA GLY A 132 -12.78 -0.30 -0.89
C GLY A 132 -13.63 -1.43 -0.31
N HIS A 133 -13.15 -2.03 0.78
CA HIS A 133 -13.83 -3.08 1.52
C HIS A 133 -13.76 -2.75 3.01
N GLY A 134 -14.79 -3.13 3.78
CA GLY A 134 -14.88 -2.80 5.19
C GLY A 134 -15.09 -1.30 5.41
N LYS A 135 -14.26 -0.68 6.23
CA LYS A 135 -14.35 0.76 6.47
C LYS A 135 -14.15 1.61 5.21
N TRP A 136 -13.53 1.05 4.18
CA TRP A 136 -13.26 1.73 2.92
C TRP A 136 -14.38 1.54 1.88
N LYS A 137 -15.42 0.81 2.25
CA LYS A 137 -16.50 0.39 1.33
C LYS A 137 -17.11 1.54 0.55
N ASP A 138 -17.34 2.68 1.20
CA ASP A 138 -18.01 3.82 0.59
C ASP A 138 -17.04 4.88 0.09
N ILE A 139 -15.76 4.54 -0.06
CA ILE A 139 -14.77 5.50 -0.54
C ILE A 139 -15.10 5.93 -1.97
N ASN A 140 -15.14 7.23 -2.18
CA ASN A 140 -15.45 7.82 -3.46
C ASN A 140 -14.23 8.60 -3.95
N LYS A 141 -13.85 8.43 -5.21
CA LYS A 141 -12.75 9.19 -5.82
C LYS A 141 -12.92 10.69 -5.69
N ASN A 142 -14.16 11.18 -5.67
CA ASN A 142 -14.43 12.61 -5.57
C ASN A 142 -14.16 13.14 -4.16
N GLU A 143 -14.08 12.27 -3.17
CA GLU A 143 -13.75 12.63 -1.80
C GLU A 143 -12.25 12.58 -1.54
N LEU A 144 -11.53 12.03 -2.48
CA LEU A 144 -10.06 11.94 -2.46
C LEU A 144 -9.39 13.05 -3.34
#